data_c1664086c80b659226a7e52e2f66024d
#
_entry.id   c1664086c80b659226a7e52e2f66024d
#
_cell.length_a   1.000
_cell.length_b   1.000
_cell.length_c   1.000
_cell.angle_alpha   90.00
_cell.angle_beta   90.00
_cell.angle_gamma   90.00
#
_symmetry.space_group_name_H-M   'P 1'
#
loop_
_entity.id
_entity.type
_entity.pdbx_description
1 polymer ?
#
loop_
_entity_poly.entity_id
_entity_poly.type
_entity_poly.pdbx_seq_one_letter_code
_entity_poly.pdbx_strand_id
1 'polypeptide(L)'
;MKRYIKAIFLMFAVLVVLQGSGGDLPKEVKTKSGVDMILVPSGSFTMGDKQGDVDEQPHKVYVDSFYVDKYLVTQEEYEKVMGENPSRWKERKNPVEQVRWSDAVKYCNARSRLEGFQPCYNLETWECNFDADGYRLPTEAEWEYACRAGTETSYSFGDDARKLKNYAWFKDNSGGRPRPVGQKLPNPWGIYDVYGNVWEWCNDFYKVDYYQESPEKNPKGPATGDTKVLRGGCWNATADKCRSSYRYNENPGYTDVCFGYDIYGFRCARSFRP
;
A
#
# COMPACT_ATOMS: atom_id res chain seq x y z
N MET A 1 63.49 -2.44 12.61
CA MET A 1 62.58 -1.82 11.63
C MET A 1 61.57 -2.86 11.17
N LYS A 2 60.33 -2.85 11.75
CA LYS A 2 59.24 -3.77 11.35
C LYS A 2 58.26 -2.94 10.49
N ARG A 3 58.13 -3.33 9.21
CA ARG A 3 57.14 -2.76 8.28
C ARG A 3 55.80 -3.45 8.49
N TYR A 4 54.79 -2.65 8.82
CA TYR A 4 53.38 -3.10 8.84
C TYR A 4 52.79 -2.93 7.44
N ILE A 5 52.38 -4.01 6.81
CA ILE A 5 51.61 -4.04 5.57
C ILE A 5 50.15 -3.93 5.97
N LYS A 6 49.50 -2.81 5.63
CA LYS A 6 48.02 -2.65 5.73
C LYS A 6 47.39 -3.37 4.55
N ALA A 7 46.68 -4.45 4.79
CA ALA A 7 45.82 -5.08 3.81
C ALA A 7 44.52 -4.25 3.66
N ILE A 8 44.30 -3.70 2.46
CA ILE A 8 43.05 -3.06 2.09
C ILE A 8 42.12 -4.15 1.54
N PHE A 9 41.06 -4.49 2.28
CA PHE A 9 39.97 -5.31 1.77
C PHE A 9 39.08 -4.49 0.86
N LEU A 10 39.19 -4.68 -0.45
CA LEU A 10 38.22 -4.19 -1.44
C LEU A 10 37.03 -5.13 -1.44
N MET A 11 35.91 -4.65 -0.91
CA MET A 11 34.63 -5.34 -0.98
C MET A 11 34.04 -5.12 -2.39
N PHE A 12 34.17 -6.11 -3.26
CA PHE A 12 33.48 -6.14 -4.54
C PHE A 12 31.99 -6.42 -4.30
N ALA A 13 31.14 -5.41 -4.46
CA ALA A 13 29.71 -5.62 -4.57
C ALA A 13 29.42 -6.26 -5.95
N VAL A 14 29.03 -7.52 -5.93
CA VAL A 14 28.55 -8.20 -7.14
C VAL A 14 27.16 -7.68 -7.46
N LEU A 15 27.10 -6.80 -8.46
CA LEU A 15 25.84 -6.35 -9.06
C LEU A 15 25.30 -7.49 -9.95
N VAL A 16 24.35 -8.28 -9.46
CA VAL A 16 23.61 -9.24 -10.29
C VAL A 16 22.63 -8.48 -11.16
N VAL A 17 23.00 -8.23 -12.40
CA VAL A 17 22.09 -7.72 -13.43
C VAL A 17 21.25 -8.90 -13.93
N LEU A 18 20.03 -9.02 -13.44
CA LEU A 18 19.00 -9.86 -14.05
C LEU A 18 18.45 -9.12 -15.29
N GLN A 19 18.90 -9.54 -16.47
CA GLN A 19 18.27 -9.13 -17.74
C GLN A 19 16.93 -9.87 -17.89
N GLY A 20 15.84 -9.18 -17.53
CA GLY A 20 14.45 -9.54 -17.85
C GLY A 20 13.84 -8.41 -18.64
N SER A 21 13.09 -8.77 -19.69
CA SER A 21 12.36 -7.91 -20.65
C SER A 21 12.08 -6.47 -20.22
N GLY A 22 12.67 -5.54 -20.94
CA GLY A 22 12.72 -4.09 -20.92
C GLY A 22 11.64 -3.25 -20.24
N GLY A 23 11.57 -3.30 -18.91
CA GLY A 23 10.93 -2.27 -18.10
C GLY A 23 11.92 -1.87 -17.01
N ASP A 24 12.23 -0.59 -16.88
CA ASP A 24 13.04 -0.11 -15.78
C ASP A 24 12.41 -0.54 -14.45
N LEU A 25 13.22 -1.18 -13.56
CA LEU A 25 12.78 -1.53 -12.21
C LEU A 25 12.36 -0.26 -11.48
N PRO A 26 11.31 -0.32 -10.64
CA PRO A 26 10.86 0.83 -9.87
C PRO A 26 12.00 1.45 -9.07
N LYS A 27 12.17 2.77 -9.22
CA LYS A 27 13.21 3.51 -8.50
C LYS A 27 12.75 3.78 -7.07
N GLU A 28 13.54 3.35 -6.09
CA GLU A 28 13.34 3.70 -4.69
C GLU A 28 13.80 5.14 -4.43
N VAL A 29 13.01 5.92 -3.70
CA VAL A 29 13.33 7.28 -3.26
C VAL A 29 13.08 7.43 -1.77
N LYS A 30 13.96 8.17 -1.09
CA LYS A 30 13.75 8.54 0.31
C LYS A 30 13.22 9.97 0.39
N THR A 31 12.08 10.15 1.07
CA THR A 31 11.43 11.46 1.24
C THR A 31 12.16 12.32 2.29
N LYS A 32 11.80 13.60 2.38
CA LYS A 32 12.37 14.52 3.40
C LYS A 32 12.05 14.07 4.84
N SER A 33 10.91 13.43 5.07
CA SER A 33 10.56 12.87 6.39
C SER A 33 11.29 11.56 6.71
N GLY A 34 12.01 10.97 5.72
CA GLY A 34 12.79 9.75 5.87
C GLY A 34 12.04 8.48 5.48
N VAL A 35 10.83 8.61 4.90
CA VAL A 35 10.02 7.47 4.42
C VAL A 35 10.53 7.02 3.05
N ASP A 36 10.65 5.71 2.87
CA ASP A 36 11.04 5.11 1.60
C ASP A 36 9.81 4.90 0.72
N MET A 37 9.88 5.35 -0.54
CA MET A 37 8.82 5.17 -1.53
C MET A 37 9.37 4.51 -2.79
N ILE A 38 8.51 3.75 -3.47
CA ILE A 38 8.80 3.13 -4.76
C ILE A 38 8.11 3.94 -5.86
N LEU A 39 8.86 4.30 -6.92
CA LEU A 39 8.27 4.82 -8.15
C LEU A 39 7.72 3.64 -8.96
N VAL A 40 6.41 3.54 -9.01
CA VAL A 40 5.68 2.57 -9.83
C VAL A 40 5.60 3.12 -11.26
N PRO A 41 6.07 2.39 -12.29
CA PRO A 41 6.00 2.84 -13.68
C PRO A 41 4.55 2.84 -14.18
N SER A 42 4.26 3.70 -15.16
CA SER A 42 2.96 3.65 -15.84
C SER A 42 2.79 2.34 -16.63
N GLY A 43 1.57 1.85 -16.73
CA GLY A 43 1.28 0.66 -17.50
C GLY A 43 -0.16 0.20 -17.43
N SER A 44 -0.47 -0.79 -18.26
CA SER A 44 -1.78 -1.44 -18.28
C SER A 44 -1.72 -2.81 -17.61
N PHE A 45 -2.81 -3.18 -16.95
CA PHE A 45 -2.98 -4.50 -16.33
C PHE A 45 -4.46 -4.92 -16.37
N THR A 46 -4.71 -6.19 -16.10
CA THR A 46 -6.06 -6.71 -15.85
C THR A 46 -6.34 -6.57 -14.36
N MET A 47 -7.25 -5.65 -13.98
CA MET A 47 -7.74 -5.49 -12.62
C MET A 47 -8.87 -6.47 -12.35
N GLY A 48 -8.89 -7.10 -11.18
CA GLY A 48 -9.88 -8.12 -10.81
C GLY A 48 -9.41 -9.55 -11.06
N ASP A 49 -10.32 -10.53 -10.89
CA ASP A 49 -10.06 -11.96 -11.02
C ASP A 49 -11.33 -12.69 -11.48
N LYS A 50 -11.20 -13.56 -12.52
CA LYS A 50 -12.32 -14.40 -13.00
C LYS A 50 -12.81 -15.42 -11.99
N GLN A 51 -11.94 -15.82 -11.07
CA GLN A 51 -12.23 -16.80 -10.02
C GLN A 51 -12.56 -16.12 -8.68
N GLY A 52 -12.59 -14.76 -8.68
CA GLY A 52 -12.90 -13.95 -7.53
C GLY A 52 -14.40 -13.82 -7.27
N ASP A 53 -14.73 -12.93 -6.34
CA ASP A 53 -16.12 -12.62 -5.99
C ASP A 53 -16.80 -11.78 -7.10
N VAL A 54 -18.11 -11.59 -7.00
CA VAL A 54 -18.92 -10.90 -7.99
C VAL A 54 -18.45 -9.47 -8.30
N ASP A 55 -17.82 -8.83 -7.34
CA ASP A 55 -17.28 -7.46 -7.41
C ASP A 55 -15.83 -7.38 -7.92
N GLU A 56 -15.21 -8.54 -8.23
CA GLU A 56 -13.84 -8.64 -8.76
C GLU A 56 -13.80 -8.86 -10.28
N GLN A 57 -14.83 -8.43 -11.04
CA GLN A 57 -14.93 -8.71 -12.49
C GLN A 57 -13.74 -8.15 -13.26
N PRO A 58 -13.00 -8.99 -14.02
CA PRO A 58 -11.79 -8.56 -14.72
C PRO A 58 -12.08 -7.50 -15.78
N HIS A 59 -11.29 -6.43 -15.75
CA HIS A 59 -11.33 -5.38 -16.76
C HIS A 59 -9.94 -4.76 -16.96
N LYS A 60 -9.73 -4.14 -18.11
CA LYS A 60 -8.45 -3.53 -18.44
C LYS A 60 -8.34 -2.15 -17.81
N VAL A 61 -7.23 -1.88 -17.14
CA VAL A 61 -6.93 -0.61 -16.51
C VAL A 61 -5.53 -0.14 -16.91
N TYR A 62 -5.38 1.15 -17.16
CA TYR A 62 -4.11 1.84 -17.31
C TYR A 62 -3.90 2.80 -16.13
N VAL A 63 -2.71 2.78 -15.55
CA VAL A 63 -2.31 3.65 -14.45
C VAL A 63 -1.09 4.47 -14.88
N ASP A 64 -1.12 5.80 -14.66
CA ASP A 64 0.04 6.67 -14.82
C ASP A 64 1.09 6.37 -13.73
N SER A 65 2.35 6.76 -13.93
CA SER A 65 3.39 6.58 -12.92
C SER A 65 3.05 7.33 -11.63
N PHE A 66 3.34 6.72 -10.49
CA PHE A 66 3.13 7.31 -9.17
C PHE A 66 4.14 6.77 -8.16
N TYR A 67 4.34 7.49 -7.07
CA TYR A 67 5.05 6.98 -5.91
C TYR A 67 4.10 6.32 -4.93
N VAL A 68 4.54 5.22 -4.32
CA VAL A 68 3.81 4.56 -3.22
C VAL A 68 4.78 4.28 -2.07
N ASP A 69 4.33 4.40 -0.82
CA ASP A 69 5.14 4.04 0.33
C ASP A 69 5.54 2.56 0.26
N LYS A 70 6.84 2.29 0.45
CA LYS A 70 7.43 0.95 0.43
C LYS A 70 6.83 0.05 1.51
N TYR A 71 6.46 0.63 2.63
CA TYR A 71 5.85 -0.02 3.81
C TYR A 71 4.50 0.62 4.12
N LEU A 72 3.71 -0.06 4.95
CA LEU A 72 2.58 0.57 5.64
C LEU A 72 3.07 1.71 6.52
N VAL A 73 2.27 2.77 6.69
CA VAL A 73 2.59 3.83 7.64
C VAL A 73 2.72 3.24 9.03
N THR A 74 3.89 3.40 9.64
CA THR A 74 4.19 2.88 10.98
C THR A 74 3.62 3.78 12.07
N GLN A 75 3.47 3.23 13.28
CA GLN A 75 3.06 4.01 14.45
C GLN A 75 4.02 5.16 14.75
N GLU A 76 5.33 4.94 14.58
CA GLU A 76 6.36 5.96 14.76
C GLU A 76 6.21 7.11 13.76
N GLU A 77 5.95 6.81 12.49
CA GLU A 77 5.73 7.81 11.43
C GLU A 77 4.42 8.56 11.67
N TYR A 78 3.35 7.85 12.04
CA TYR A 78 2.07 8.47 12.33
C TYR A 78 2.16 9.42 13.53
N GLU A 79 2.75 8.98 14.63
CA GLU A 79 2.93 9.81 15.83
C GLU A 79 3.80 11.04 15.56
N LYS A 80 4.87 10.90 14.76
CA LYS A 80 5.73 12.02 14.35
C LYS A 80 4.97 13.11 13.58
N VAL A 81 4.00 12.73 12.75
CA VAL A 81 3.24 13.65 11.90
C VAL A 81 2.00 14.20 12.61
N MET A 82 1.28 13.36 13.36
CA MET A 82 -0.01 13.68 13.96
C MET A 82 0.07 14.07 15.43
N GLY A 83 1.20 13.77 16.11
CA GLY A 83 1.38 14.05 17.54
C GLY A 83 0.75 13.01 18.48
N GLU A 84 0.11 11.98 17.95
CA GLU A 84 -0.57 10.92 18.71
C GLU A 84 -0.43 9.56 18.04
N ASN A 85 -0.65 8.48 18.81
CA ASN A 85 -0.68 7.12 18.30
C ASN A 85 -1.98 6.44 18.75
N PRO A 86 -2.98 6.25 17.85
CA PRO A 86 -4.27 5.65 18.20
C PRO A 86 -4.21 4.13 18.41
N SER A 87 -3.16 3.46 17.89
CA SER A 87 -3.07 2.01 17.81
C SER A 87 -3.28 1.31 19.16
N ARG A 88 -3.96 0.18 19.13
CA ARG A 88 -4.12 -0.72 20.26
C ARG A 88 -2.83 -1.48 20.59
N TRP A 89 -2.18 -2.03 19.56
CA TRP A 89 -1.00 -2.87 19.70
C TRP A 89 0.28 -2.04 19.63
N LYS A 90 0.62 -1.38 20.74
CA LYS A 90 1.75 -0.42 20.80
C LYS A 90 3.09 -1.07 20.50
N GLU A 91 3.61 -0.78 19.32
CA GLU A 91 4.96 -1.15 18.85
C GLU A 91 5.37 -0.21 17.72
N ARG A 92 6.43 0.57 17.88
CA ARG A 92 6.81 1.68 16.99
C ARG A 92 6.89 1.30 15.51
N LYS A 93 7.36 0.07 15.22
CA LYS A 93 7.53 -0.46 13.87
C LYS A 93 6.31 -1.23 13.34
N ASN A 94 5.28 -1.42 14.14
CA ASN A 94 4.02 -1.94 13.63
C ASN A 94 3.36 -0.91 12.72
N PRO A 95 2.50 -1.34 11.77
CA PRO A 95 1.62 -0.40 11.09
C PRO A 95 0.75 0.32 12.11
N VAL A 96 0.43 1.58 11.85
CA VAL A 96 -0.61 2.26 12.61
C VAL A 96 -1.94 1.58 12.31
N GLU A 97 -2.72 1.35 13.35
CA GLU A 97 -4.08 0.79 13.25
C GLU A 97 -5.06 1.56 14.13
N GLN A 98 -6.35 1.24 14.08
CA GLN A 98 -7.44 2.04 14.65
C GLN A 98 -7.52 3.44 14.04
N VAL A 99 -7.21 3.56 12.75
CA VAL A 99 -7.33 4.79 11.98
C VAL A 99 -8.52 4.71 11.04
N ARG A 100 -9.37 5.72 11.09
CA ARG A 100 -10.45 5.92 10.13
C ARG A 100 -9.87 6.35 8.78
N TRP A 101 -10.66 6.23 7.73
CA TRP A 101 -10.30 6.79 6.44
C TRP A 101 -10.00 8.30 6.55
N SER A 102 -10.81 9.04 7.28
CA SER A 102 -10.61 10.48 7.53
C SER A 102 -9.30 10.80 8.26
N ASP A 103 -8.84 9.93 9.17
CA ASP A 103 -7.58 10.12 9.89
C ASP A 103 -6.38 9.85 8.97
N ALA A 104 -6.48 8.84 8.09
CA ALA A 104 -5.48 8.58 7.06
C ALA A 104 -5.38 9.76 6.07
N VAL A 105 -6.49 10.35 5.66
CA VAL A 105 -6.55 11.57 4.82
C VAL A 105 -5.91 12.77 5.51
N LYS A 106 -6.20 13.00 6.79
CA LYS A 106 -5.57 14.07 7.58
C LYS A 106 -4.05 13.87 7.67
N TYR A 107 -3.60 12.63 7.87
CA TYR A 107 -2.19 12.29 7.87
C TYR A 107 -1.53 12.62 6.52
N CYS A 108 -2.14 12.23 5.38
CA CYS A 108 -1.63 12.56 4.05
C CYS A 108 -1.44 14.07 3.87
N ASN A 109 -2.41 14.87 4.28
CA ASN A 109 -2.33 16.34 4.21
C ASN A 109 -1.27 16.91 5.16
N ALA A 110 -1.17 16.40 6.39
CA ALA A 110 -0.18 16.84 7.37
C ALA A 110 1.24 16.51 6.90
N ARG A 111 1.48 15.30 6.39
CA ARG A 111 2.75 14.90 5.80
C ARG A 111 3.10 15.75 4.58
N SER A 112 2.14 16.08 3.71
CA SER A 112 2.35 16.96 2.57
C SER A 112 2.88 18.33 3.02
N ARG A 113 2.23 18.96 4.00
CA ARG A 113 2.67 20.26 4.55
C ARG A 113 4.06 20.16 5.18
N LEU A 114 4.33 19.11 5.96
CA LEU A 114 5.63 18.87 6.60
C LEU A 114 6.78 18.81 5.58
N GLU A 115 6.52 18.25 4.40
CA GLU A 115 7.53 18.09 3.35
C GLU A 115 7.52 19.24 2.32
N GLY A 116 6.60 20.20 2.44
CA GLY A 116 6.51 21.39 1.57
C GLY A 116 5.71 21.18 0.29
N PHE A 117 4.83 20.16 0.26
CA PHE A 117 3.93 19.88 -0.86
C PHE A 117 2.52 20.45 -0.62
N GLN A 118 1.78 20.67 -1.71
CA GLN A 118 0.38 21.05 -1.65
C GLN A 118 -0.48 19.86 -1.19
N PRO A 119 -1.26 19.97 -0.10
CA PRO A 119 -2.19 18.92 0.33
C PRO A 119 -3.19 18.54 -0.76
N CYS A 120 -3.45 17.24 -0.89
CA CYS A 120 -4.37 16.72 -1.89
C CYS A 120 -5.85 16.82 -1.48
N TYR A 121 -6.15 16.78 -0.18
CA TYR A 121 -7.55 16.72 0.26
C TYR A 121 -8.06 18.05 0.78
N ASN A 122 -9.29 18.39 0.39
CA ASN A 122 -10.12 19.36 1.09
C ASN A 122 -10.74 18.66 2.31
N LEU A 123 -10.45 19.13 3.53
CA LEU A 123 -10.94 18.49 4.77
C LEU A 123 -12.39 18.85 5.14
N GLU A 124 -13.04 19.76 4.39
CA GLU A 124 -14.46 20.08 4.56
C GLU A 124 -15.33 19.20 3.66
N THR A 125 -14.93 19.02 2.38
CA THR A 125 -15.65 18.20 1.39
C THR A 125 -15.15 16.77 1.27
N TRP A 126 -13.95 16.47 1.80
CA TRP A 126 -13.22 15.20 1.67
C TRP A 126 -12.81 14.83 0.24
N GLU A 127 -12.94 15.76 -0.69
CA GLU A 127 -12.52 15.57 -2.08
C GLU A 127 -11.01 15.57 -2.22
N CYS A 128 -10.52 14.68 -3.10
CA CYS A 128 -9.10 14.59 -3.44
C CYS A 128 -8.81 15.35 -4.74
N ASN A 129 -7.95 16.36 -4.65
CA ASN A 129 -7.36 17.00 -5.82
C ASN A 129 -6.13 16.19 -6.29
N PHE A 130 -6.30 15.38 -7.34
CA PHE A 130 -5.24 14.59 -7.94
C PHE A 130 -4.20 15.43 -8.70
N ASP A 131 -4.49 16.72 -8.93
CA ASP A 131 -3.54 17.68 -9.52
C ASP A 131 -2.66 18.36 -8.47
N ALA A 132 -2.82 18.09 -7.19
CA ALA A 132 -1.87 18.49 -6.16
C ALA A 132 -0.64 17.57 -6.18
N ASP A 133 0.50 18.07 -5.68
CA ASP A 133 1.76 17.33 -5.65
C ASP A 133 2.03 16.63 -4.31
N GLY A 134 1.07 16.70 -3.38
CA GLY A 134 1.16 16.12 -2.05
C GLY A 134 0.86 14.64 -1.98
N TYR A 135 0.81 14.14 -0.75
CA TYR A 135 0.47 12.76 -0.44
C TYR A 135 -1.05 12.57 -0.39
N ARG A 136 -1.46 11.39 -0.79
CA ARG A 136 -2.84 10.90 -0.75
C ARG A 136 -2.89 9.40 -0.51
N LEU A 137 -4.05 8.85 -0.28
CA LEU A 137 -4.26 7.43 -0.36
C LEU A 137 -4.13 6.98 -1.84
N PRO A 138 -3.65 5.76 -2.10
CA PRO A 138 -3.70 5.20 -3.45
C PRO A 138 -5.16 5.07 -3.89
N THR A 139 -5.43 5.19 -5.20
CA THR A 139 -6.69 4.67 -5.74
C THR A 139 -6.69 3.15 -5.63
N GLU A 140 -7.87 2.53 -5.68
CA GLU A 140 -7.98 1.07 -5.67
C GLU A 140 -7.19 0.44 -6.82
N ALA A 141 -7.22 1.05 -8.01
CA ALA A 141 -6.47 0.60 -9.17
C ALA A 141 -4.96 0.75 -9.01
N GLU A 142 -4.49 1.86 -8.45
CA GLU A 142 -3.07 2.05 -8.12
C GLU A 142 -2.59 1.00 -7.11
N TRP A 143 -3.41 0.74 -6.08
CA TRP A 143 -3.10 -0.26 -5.07
C TRP A 143 -2.96 -1.66 -5.69
N GLU A 144 -3.95 -2.12 -6.49
CA GLU A 144 -3.91 -3.46 -7.09
C GLU A 144 -2.77 -3.58 -8.11
N TYR A 145 -2.52 -2.54 -8.92
CA TYR A 145 -1.40 -2.50 -9.85
C TYR A 145 -0.05 -2.62 -9.13
N ALA A 146 0.14 -1.85 -8.06
CA ALA A 146 1.34 -1.92 -7.22
C ALA A 146 1.49 -3.28 -6.52
N CYS A 147 0.39 -3.86 -6.02
CA CYS A 147 0.35 -5.16 -5.37
C CYS A 147 0.75 -6.28 -6.33
N ARG A 148 0.18 -6.31 -7.53
CA ARG A 148 0.48 -7.32 -8.58
C ARG A 148 1.91 -7.23 -9.08
N ALA A 149 2.46 -6.06 -9.19
CA ALA A 149 3.84 -5.84 -9.65
C ALA A 149 4.16 -6.58 -10.96
N GLY A 150 3.24 -6.48 -11.95
CA GLY A 150 3.37 -7.09 -13.27
C GLY A 150 2.90 -8.54 -13.37
N THR A 151 2.32 -9.13 -12.31
CA THR A 151 1.75 -10.50 -12.35
C THR A 151 0.24 -10.51 -12.54
N GLU A 152 -0.30 -11.61 -13.05
CA GLU A 152 -1.75 -11.83 -13.25
C GLU A 152 -2.32 -12.88 -12.28
N THR A 153 -1.47 -13.50 -11.45
CA THR A 153 -1.84 -14.55 -10.51
C THR A 153 -2.56 -14.00 -9.27
N SER A 154 -3.14 -14.87 -8.47
CA SER A 154 -3.87 -14.51 -7.23
C SER A 154 -3.02 -13.72 -6.25
N TYR A 155 -1.71 -14.00 -6.21
CA TYR A 155 -0.70 -13.25 -5.47
C TYR A 155 0.47 -12.92 -6.39
N SER A 156 1.26 -11.91 -6.08
CA SER A 156 2.44 -11.53 -6.85
C SER A 156 3.55 -12.60 -6.93
N PHE A 157 3.42 -13.67 -6.16
CA PHE A 157 4.33 -14.82 -6.14
C PHE A 157 3.73 -16.10 -6.76
N GLY A 158 2.54 -16.03 -7.39
CA GLY A 158 1.81 -17.14 -8.00
C GLY A 158 0.50 -17.47 -7.29
N ASP A 159 -0.10 -18.64 -7.61
CA ASP A 159 -1.42 -19.04 -7.09
C ASP A 159 -1.36 -19.95 -5.87
N ASP A 160 -0.16 -20.38 -5.46
CA ASP A 160 0.00 -21.27 -4.30
C ASP A 160 -0.12 -20.53 -2.97
N ALA A 161 -1.33 -20.50 -2.38
CA ALA A 161 -1.61 -19.87 -1.10
C ALA A 161 -0.74 -20.37 0.08
N ARG A 162 -0.14 -21.57 -0.01
CA ARG A 162 0.78 -22.10 1.03
C ARG A 162 2.05 -21.28 1.15
N LYS A 163 2.44 -20.54 0.10
CA LYS A 163 3.58 -19.63 0.08
C LYS A 163 3.29 -18.29 0.77
N LEU A 164 2.02 -17.93 1.00
CA LEU A 164 1.61 -16.64 1.58
C LEU A 164 2.30 -16.37 2.93
N LYS A 165 2.58 -17.39 3.73
CA LYS A 165 3.31 -17.27 5.00
C LYS A 165 4.68 -16.59 4.89
N ASN A 166 5.29 -16.61 3.70
CA ASN A 166 6.57 -15.97 3.44
C ASN A 166 6.43 -14.48 3.10
N TYR A 167 5.24 -14.06 2.66
CA TYR A 167 4.94 -12.71 2.15
C TYR A 167 4.01 -11.91 3.04
N ALA A 168 3.29 -12.55 3.96
CA ALA A 168 2.24 -11.93 4.75
C ALA A 168 2.24 -12.34 6.22
N TRP A 169 1.77 -11.44 7.06
CA TRP A 169 1.25 -11.72 8.40
C TRP A 169 -0.26 -11.81 8.31
N PHE A 170 -0.83 -13.01 8.42
CA PHE A 170 -2.25 -13.29 8.29
C PHE A 170 -2.71 -14.28 9.36
N LYS A 171 -3.96 -14.72 9.35
CA LYS A 171 -4.57 -15.55 10.41
C LYS A 171 -3.69 -16.70 10.89
N ASP A 172 -3.03 -17.42 9.96
CA ASP A 172 -2.32 -18.65 10.29
C ASP A 172 -0.94 -18.41 10.93
N ASN A 173 -0.38 -17.20 10.85
CA ASN A 173 1.00 -16.96 11.30
C ASN A 173 1.23 -15.64 12.07
N SER A 174 0.22 -14.77 12.17
CA SER A 174 0.35 -13.46 12.85
C SER A 174 0.48 -13.58 14.37
N GLY A 175 -0.05 -14.66 14.95
CA GLY A 175 -0.18 -14.79 16.41
C GLY A 175 -1.24 -13.84 16.99
N GLY A 176 -2.29 -13.53 16.21
CA GLY A 176 -3.46 -12.78 16.65
C GLY A 176 -3.24 -11.27 16.80
N ARG A 177 -2.28 -10.68 16.10
CA ARG A 177 -1.97 -9.24 16.18
C ARG A 177 -1.16 -8.75 14.97
N PRO A 178 -1.14 -7.43 14.67
CA PRO A 178 -0.25 -6.86 13.67
C PRO A 178 1.22 -7.04 14.07
N ARG A 179 2.11 -7.00 13.10
CA ARG A 179 3.54 -7.22 13.26
C ARG A 179 4.35 -6.06 12.67
N PRO A 180 5.60 -5.85 13.10
CA PRO A 180 6.47 -4.85 12.49
C PRO A 180 6.54 -5.00 10.98
N VAL A 181 6.49 -3.87 10.28
CA VAL A 181 6.52 -3.84 8.81
C VAL A 181 7.84 -4.38 8.25
N GLY A 182 7.83 -4.86 7.00
CA GLY A 182 9.03 -5.28 6.29
C GLY A 182 9.66 -6.60 6.77
N GLN A 183 8.97 -7.38 7.60
CA GLN A 183 9.50 -8.66 8.10
C GLN A 183 9.25 -9.84 7.17
N LYS A 184 8.44 -9.68 6.16
CA LYS A 184 8.13 -10.68 5.14
C LYS A 184 8.79 -10.31 3.81
N LEU A 185 8.77 -11.21 2.83
CA LEU A 185 9.29 -10.93 1.50
C LEU A 185 8.44 -9.86 0.81
N PRO A 186 9.05 -8.94 0.04
CA PRO A 186 8.34 -7.97 -0.76
C PRO A 186 7.76 -8.61 -2.03
N ASN A 187 6.89 -7.87 -2.71
CA ASN A 187 6.50 -8.20 -4.08
C ASN A 187 7.66 -7.91 -5.08
N PRO A 188 7.53 -8.24 -6.37
CA PRO A 188 8.58 -8.02 -7.38
C PRO A 188 9.05 -6.57 -7.52
N TRP A 189 8.25 -5.59 -7.12
CA TRP A 189 8.62 -4.17 -7.15
C TRP A 189 9.22 -3.65 -5.83
N GLY A 190 9.47 -4.55 -4.87
CA GLY A 190 10.09 -4.18 -3.59
C GLY A 190 9.14 -3.56 -2.59
N ILE A 191 7.81 -3.69 -2.78
CA ILE A 191 6.78 -3.19 -1.87
C ILE A 191 6.45 -4.30 -0.87
N TYR A 192 6.50 -3.96 0.43
CA TYR A 192 6.29 -4.89 1.55
C TYR A 192 4.87 -4.82 2.08
N ASP A 193 4.45 -5.88 2.76
CA ASP A 193 3.20 -5.98 3.50
C ASP A 193 1.95 -5.65 2.64
N VAL A 194 2.03 -5.89 1.31
CA VAL A 194 0.86 -5.76 0.41
C VAL A 194 -0.16 -6.88 0.64
N TYR A 195 0.20 -7.88 1.42
CA TYR A 195 -0.65 -8.97 1.88
C TYR A 195 -0.64 -9.05 3.39
N GLY A 196 -1.81 -9.08 4.01
CA GLY A 196 -1.96 -9.24 5.45
C GLY A 196 -1.54 -8.00 6.26
N ASN A 197 -1.11 -8.22 7.49
CA ASN A 197 -0.79 -7.21 8.50
C ASN A 197 -2.00 -6.37 8.88
N VAL A 198 -2.33 -5.31 8.12
CA VAL A 198 -3.58 -4.54 8.26
C VAL A 198 -4.21 -4.30 6.90
N TRP A 199 -5.53 -4.21 6.83
CA TRP A 199 -6.25 -3.72 5.65
C TRP A 199 -5.84 -2.30 5.34
N GLU A 200 -5.69 -1.97 4.07
CA GLU A 200 -5.24 -0.66 3.60
C GLU A 200 -6.39 0.16 3.02
N TRP A 201 -6.64 1.32 3.61
CA TRP A 201 -7.57 2.29 3.05
C TRP A 201 -7.13 2.77 1.67
N CYS A 202 -8.05 2.70 0.70
CA CYS A 202 -7.93 3.35 -0.60
C CYS A 202 -8.74 4.65 -0.65
N ASN A 203 -8.46 5.49 -1.64
CA ASN A 203 -9.19 6.75 -1.85
C ASN A 203 -10.64 6.51 -2.24
N ASP A 204 -10.92 5.44 -2.96
CA ASP A 204 -12.16 5.16 -3.69
C ASP A 204 -13.32 4.85 -2.77
N PHE A 205 -14.51 5.32 -3.15
CA PHE A 205 -15.74 4.74 -2.65
C PHE A 205 -15.93 3.33 -3.20
N TYR A 206 -16.56 2.46 -2.43
CA TYR A 206 -16.87 1.11 -2.87
C TYR A 206 -18.25 1.06 -3.53
N LYS A 207 -18.35 0.31 -4.63
CA LYS A 207 -19.59 -0.11 -5.28
C LYS A 207 -19.36 -1.49 -5.89
N VAL A 208 -20.28 -2.42 -5.66
CA VAL A 208 -20.12 -3.83 -6.06
C VAL A 208 -19.96 -4.02 -7.57
N ASP A 209 -20.66 -3.22 -8.37
CA ASP A 209 -20.70 -3.29 -9.84
C ASP A 209 -19.80 -2.25 -10.54
N TYR A 210 -19.00 -1.49 -9.78
CA TYR A 210 -18.19 -0.40 -10.36
C TYR A 210 -17.25 -0.87 -11.48
N TYR A 211 -16.70 -2.08 -11.41
CA TYR A 211 -15.77 -2.58 -12.43
C TYR A 211 -16.40 -2.73 -13.81
N GLN A 212 -17.73 -2.81 -13.90
CA GLN A 212 -18.46 -2.86 -15.17
C GLN A 212 -18.52 -1.50 -15.90
N GLU A 213 -18.38 -0.40 -15.16
CA GLU A 213 -18.45 0.98 -15.65
C GLU A 213 -17.15 1.77 -15.43
N SER A 214 -16.12 1.11 -14.86
CA SER A 214 -14.83 1.72 -14.56
C SER A 214 -14.15 2.26 -15.83
N PRO A 215 -13.68 3.52 -15.85
CA PRO A 215 -12.88 4.00 -16.98
C PRO A 215 -11.57 3.22 -17.08
N GLU A 216 -11.10 2.99 -18.30
CA GLU A 216 -9.83 2.29 -18.52
C GLU A 216 -8.63 3.06 -17.94
N LYS A 217 -8.63 4.41 -18.04
CA LYS A 217 -7.49 5.22 -17.62
C LYS A 217 -7.68 5.84 -16.25
N ASN A 218 -6.77 5.54 -15.32
CA ASN A 218 -6.68 6.11 -13.97
C ASN A 218 -8.03 6.15 -13.22
N PRO A 219 -8.74 5.01 -13.07
CA PRO A 219 -10.01 4.98 -12.34
C PRO A 219 -9.82 5.44 -10.89
N LYS A 220 -10.82 6.17 -10.38
CA LYS A 220 -10.80 6.81 -9.06
C LYS A 220 -11.97 6.37 -8.18
N GLY A 221 -12.66 5.30 -8.57
CA GLY A 221 -13.87 4.83 -7.92
C GLY A 221 -15.13 5.62 -8.31
N PRO A 222 -16.28 5.25 -7.78
CA PRO A 222 -17.52 6.01 -7.91
C PRO A 222 -17.38 7.41 -7.32
N ALA A 223 -18.16 8.37 -7.85
CA ALA A 223 -18.13 9.75 -7.35
C ALA A 223 -18.64 9.87 -5.90
N THR A 224 -19.56 8.99 -5.51
CA THR A 224 -20.16 8.93 -4.16
C THR A 224 -20.36 7.49 -3.72
N GLY A 225 -20.52 7.28 -2.42
CA GLY A 225 -20.80 5.98 -1.82
C GLY A 225 -20.85 6.07 -0.30
N ASP A 226 -21.32 5.00 0.34
CA ASP A 226 -21.46 4.92 1.80
C ASP A 226 -20.22 4.34 2.48
N THR A 227 -19.42 3.57 1.74
CA THR A 227 -18.22 2.89 2.24
C THR A 227 -17.02 3.18 1.37
N LYS A 228 -15.81 3.02 1.96
CA LYS A 228 -14.53 3.15 1.29
C LYS A 228 -13.89 1.79 1.08
N VAL A 229 -13.13 1.67 -0.01
CA VAL A 229 -12.40 0.44 -0.34
C VAL A 229 -11.26 0.20 0.62
N LEU A 230 -11.10 -1.07 0.99
CA LEU A 230 -9.98 -1.63 1.74
C LEU A 230 -9.36 -2.80 0.98
N ARG A 231 -8.05 -2.91 1.00
CA ARG A 231 -7.31 -3.92 0.23
C ARG A 231 -6.26 -4.63 1.09
N GLY A 232 -5.80 -5.81 0.62
CA GLY A 232 -4.61 -6.51 1.10
C GLY A 232 -4.84 -7.58 2.17
N GLY A 233 -5.96 -7.59 2.86
CA GLY A 233 -6.15 -8.46 4.03
C GLY A 233 -5.51 -7.90 5.29
N CYS A 234 -5.56 -8.68 6.39
CA CYS A 234 -5.00 -8.25 7.66
C CYS A 234 -4.52 -9.46 8.49
N TRP A 235 -3.99 -9.20 9.68
CA TRP A 235 -3.42 -10.20 10.58
C TRP A 235 -4.40 -11.32 10.99
N ASN A 236 -5.70 -11.12 10.90
CA ASN A 236 -6.73 -12.14 11.19
C ASN A 236 -7.50 -12.61 9.94
N ALA A 237 -7.15 -12.12 8.75
CA ALA A 237 -7.75 -12.54 7.49
C ALA A 237 -7.26 -13.93 7.07
N THR A 238 -8.13 -14.69 6.40
CA THR A 238 -7.77 -15.95 5.74
C THR A 238 -7.00 -15.67 4.44
N ALA A 239 -6.29 -16.66 3.91
CA ALA A 239 -5.44 -16.48 2.73
C ALA A 239 -6.22 -15.97 1.50
N ASP A 240 -7.44 -16.48 1.28
CA ASP A 240 -8.31 -16.06 0.18
C ASP A 240 -8.63 -14.56 0.20
N LYS A 241 -8.74 -13.96 1.40
CA LYS A 241 -8.97 -12.52 1.58
C LYS A 241 -7.69 -11.66 1.40
N CYS A 242 -6.54 -12.30 1.31
CA CYS A 242 -5.29 -11.62 1.02
C CYS A 242 -4.90 -11.64 -0.47
N ARG A 243 -5.77 -12.11 -1.39
CA ARG A 243 -5.50 -12.08 -2.84
C ARG A 243 -5.34 -10.65 -3.34
N SER A 244 -4.54 -10.46 -4.40
CA SER A 244 -4.33 -9.14 -5.01
C SER A 244 -5.63 -8.47 -5.47
N SER A 245 -6.61 -9.27 -5.89
CA SER A 245 -7.91 -8.82 -6.40
C SER A 245 -8.98 -8.64 -5.32
N TYR A 246 -8.82 -9.28 -4.14
CA TYR A 246 -9.87 -9.28 -3.11
C TYR A 246 -10.23 -7.87 -2.66
N ARG A 247 -11.53 -7.57 -2.69
CA ARG A 247 -12.09 -6.26 -2.32
C ARG A 247 -12.79 -6.35 -0.97
N TYR A 248 -12.50 -5.42 -0.10
CA TYR A 248 -13.23 -5.22 1.15
C TYR A 248 -13.67 -3.76 1.25
N ASN A 249 -14.64 -3.48 2.08
CA ASN A 249 -15.10 -2.11 2.29
C ASN A 249 -15.58 -1.89 3.72
N GLU A 250 -15.52 -0.64 4.17
CA GLU A 250 -15.98 -0.24 5.49
C GLU A 250 -16.48 1.21 5.47
N ASN A 251 -17.33 1.55 6.42
CA ASN A 251 -17.79 2.92 6.63
C ASN A 251 -16.60 3.83 7.01
N PRO A 252 -16.35 4.94 6.29
CA PRO A 252 -15.21 5.82 6.54
C PRO A 252 -15.25 6.54 7.89
N GLY A 253 -16.42 6.64 8.49
CA GLY A 253 -16.69 7.36 9.73
C GLY A 253 -17.12 6.49 10.90
N TYR A 254 -16.80 5.18 10.89
CA TYR A 254 -17.17 4.30 11.99
C TYR A 254 -16.85 4.93 13.35
N THR A 255 -17.83 4.90 14.28
CA THR A 255 -17.75 5.58 15.57
C THR A 255 -17.40 4.65 16.72
N ASP A 256 -17.58 3.35 16.55
CA ASP A 256 -17.31 2.36 17.60
C ASP A 256 -15.83 1.97 17.63
N VAL A 257 -15.08 2.63 18.48
CA VAL A 257 -13.65 2.35 18.76
C VAL A 257 -13.44 1.14 19.69
N CYS A 258 -14.50 0.41 20.06
CA CYS A 258 -14.39 -0.55 21.15
C CYS A 258 -13.92 -1.95 20.77
N PHE A 259 -14.22 -2.49 19.58
CA PHE A 259 -13.79 -3.85 19.20
C PHE A 259 -13.68 -4.03 17.68
N GLY A 260 -12.50 -4.43 17.19
CA GLY A 260 -12.33 -4.98 15.83
C GLY A 260 -11.67 -4.09 14.79
N TYR A 261 -11.35 -2.84 15.12
CA TYR A 261 -10.74 -1.89 14.15
C TYR A 261 -9.21 -1.83 14.18
N ASP A 262 -8.59 -2.67 15.01
CA ASP A 262 -7.13 -2.89 15.04
C ASP A 262 -6.60 -3.68 13.82
N ILE A 263 -7.40 -3.69 12.75
CA ILE A 263 -7.12 -4.32 11.46
C ILE A 263 -7.02 -3.33 10.30
N TYR A 264 -7.28 -2.03 10.52
CA TYR A 264 -7.27 -1.00 9.46
C TYR A 264 -6.11 -0.04 9.63
N GLY A 265 -5.35 0.09 8.57
CA GLY A 265 -4.24 1.02 8.42
C GLY A 265 -4.17 1.54 6.98
N PHE A 266 -3.03 2.00 6.52
CA PHE A 266 -2.87 2.57 5.18
C PHE A 266 -1.40 2.72 4.79
N ARG A 267 -1.18 2.99 3.51
CA ARG A 267 0.05 3.56 2.95
C ARG A 267 -0.27 4.79 2.11
N CYS A 268 0.69 5.70 1.91
CA CYS A 268 0.48 6.86 1.06
C CYS A 268 0.94 6.58 -0.37
N ALA A 269 0.29 7.29 -1.30
CA ALA A 269 0.72 7.46 -2.67
C ALA A 269 0.97 8.95 -2.98
N ARG A 270 1.68 9.23 -4.06
CA ARG A 270 1.90 10.58 -4.58
C ARG A 270 2.04 10.52 -6.09
N SER A 271 1.37 11.41 -6.82
CA SER A 271 1.47 11.48 -8.28
C SER A 271 2.91 11.77 -8.70
N PHE A 272 3.43 11.01 -9.69
CA PHE A 272 4.70 11.34 -10.33
C PHE A 272 4.50 12.49 -11.30
N ARG A 273 5.38 13.47 -11.23
CA ARG A 273 5.45 14.58 -12.18
C ARG A 273 6.89 14.66 -12.70
N PRO A 274 7.10 14.47 -14.00
CA PRO A 274 8.42 14.52 -14.61
C PRO A 274 9.05 15.90 -14.55
#